data_9f8baf231af5e393f980e493000121f6
#
_entry.id   9f8baf231af5e393f980e493000121f6
#
_cell.length_a   1.000
_cell.length_b   1.000
_cell.length_c   1.000
_cell.angle_alpha   90.00
_cell.angle_beta   90.00
_cell.angle_gamma   90.00
#
_symmetry.space_group_name_H-M   'P 1'
#
loop_
_entity.id
_entity.type
_entity.pdbx_description
1 polymer ?
#
loop_
_entity_poly.entity_id
_entity_poly.type
_entity_poly.pdbx_seq_one_letter_code
_entity_poly.pdbx_strand_id
1 'polypeptide(L)'
;MILKNISKILVLLFPFLLFGQAATTKEVNQQVQTWVSLNTMTKFSDHWGIVADFHVRENGFFESNNFYFLRGGISYIPNSTVSLTGGYAHMWLAPTKEGWSTYADENRIYQQAQLNTKVGKVGIVQRLRNEQRWQEKMANDEPTGELRFTDRVRYLASFNIPIFTNKNWPLLVVSDEILIQFGQEVVYNTFDQNRLFIGIKQNINPKWSFDLGYMNVYQQKYSGYQYDMNHTIRLFFYLNSAIKHNVPKGPVNSGDE
;
A
#
# COMPACT_ATOMS: atom_id res chain seq x y z
N MET A 1 16.34 34.62 1.85
CA MET A 1 16.54 33.75 0.69
C MET A 1 15.89 32.36 0.85
N ILE A 2 15.03 32.15 1.86
CA ILE A 2 14.37 30.86 2.17
C ILE A 2 12.93 30.78 1.60
N LEU A 3 12.28 31.93 1.35
CA LEU A 3 10.88 31.96 0.88
C LEU A 3 10.67 31.70 -0.64
N LYS A 4 11.73 31.69 -1.45
CA LYS A 4 11.60 31.51 -2.93
C LYS A 4 11.46 30.06 -3.39
N ASN A 5 11.72 29.08 -2.52
CA ASN A 5 11.64 27.64 -2.87
C ASN A 5 10.36 26.93 -2.43
N ILE A 6 9.51 27.61 -1.64
CA ILE A 6 8.23 27.04 -1.17
C ILE A 6 7.13 27.09 -2.24
N SER A 7 7.24 28.03 -3.19
CA SER A 7 6.21 28.20 -4.22
C SER A 7 6.14 27.09 -5.28
N LYS A 8 7.13 26.20 -5.34
CA LYS A 8 7.16 25.08 -6.32
C LYS A 8 6.53 23.77 -5.81
N ILE A 9 6.18 23.69 -4.53
CA ILE A 9 5.58 22.47 -3.92
C ILE A 9 4.04 22.58 -3.81
N LEU A 10 3.48 23.77 -3.96
CA LEU A 10 2.07 24.06 -3.68
C LEU A 10 1.10 23.80 -4.87
N VAL A 11 1.52 23.24 -5.97
CA VAL A 11 0.70 23.16 -7.21
C VAL A 11 -0.04 21.82 -7.38
N LEU A 12 0.05 20.86 -6.47
CA LEU A 12 -0.55 19.54 -6.66
C LEU A 12 -1.72 19.18 -5.72
N LEU A 13 -2.30 20.16 -5.03
CA LEU A 13 -3.55 19.98 -4.28
C LEU A 13 -4.70 20.69 -5.00
N PHE A 14 -5.07 20.23 -6.20
CA PHE A 14 -6.33 20.60 -6.81
C PHE A 14 -7.43 19.64 -6.31
N PRO A 15 -8.45 20.10 -5.58
CA PRO A 15 -9.62 19.28 -5.33
C PRO A 15 -10.39 19.14 -6.64
N PHE A 16 -10.43 17.94 -7.21
CA PHE A 16 -11.36 17.61 -8.26
C PHE A 16 -12.78 17.68 -7.67
N LEU A 17 -13.49 18.75 -7.99
CA LEU A 17 -14.94 18.85 -7.79
C LEU A 17 -15.61 17.87 -8.75
N LEU A 18 -15.95 16.69 -8.27
CA LEU A 18 -16.75 15.71 -8.99
C LEU A 18 -18.21 16.15 -8.93
N PHE A 19 -18.77 16.47 -10.09
CA PHE A 19 -20.19 16.76 -10.25
C PHE A 19 -21.01 15.52 -9.88
N GLY A 20 -21.89 15.66 -8.88
CA GLY A 20 -22.75 14.59 -8.37
C GLY A 20 -23.80 14.16 -9.39
N GLN A 21 -23.83 12.88 -9.68
CA GLN A 21 -25.02 12.21 -10.24
C GLN A 21 -26.02 11.93 -9.12
N ALA A 22 -27.32 11.84 -9.48
CA ALA A 22 -28.44 11.68 -8.55
C ALA A 22 -28.21 10.66 -7.44
N ALA A 23 -28.33 11.10 -6.21
CA ALA A 23 -27.83 10.43 -5.03
C ALA A 23 -28.69 9.21 -4.64
N THR A 24 -28.22 8.03 -4.92
CA THR A 24 -28.41 6.93 -3.97
C THR A 24 -27.76 7.35 -2.66
N THR A 25 -28.48 7.24 -1.54
CA THR A 25 -27.94 7.62 -0.23
C THR A 25 -26.67 6.81 0.02
N LYS A 26 -25.56 7.50 0.22
CA LYS A 26 -24.26 6.88 0.51
C LYS A 26 -24.35 6.14 1.84
N GLU A 27 -24.03 4.86 1.82
CA GLU A 27 -23.98 4.00 3.01
C GLU A 27 -22.53 3.78 3.42
N VAL A 28 -22.21 4.00 4.70
CA VAL A 28 -20.88 3.78 5.24
C VAL A 28 -20.97 2.78 6.39
N ASN A 29 -20.32 1.62 6.22
CA ASN A 29 -20.21 0.62 7.25
C ASN A 29 -18.84 0.74 7.95
N GLN A 30 -18.83 0.76 9.29
CA GLN A 30 -17.61 0.85 10.07
C GLN A 30 -17.15 -0.53 10.53
N GLN A 31 -15.87 -0.83 10.37
CA GLN A 31 -15.29 -2.11 10.71
C GLN A 31 -13.93 -1.92 11.39
N VAL A 32 -13.51 -2.91 12.15
CA VAL A 32 -12.16 -3.00 12.70
C VAL A 32 -11.39 -4.07 11.93
N GLN A 33 -10.11 -3.80 11.64
CA GLN A 33 -9.24 -4.75 10.95
C GLN A 33 -7.84 -4.79 11.59
N THR A 34 -7.15 -5.90 11.41
CA THR A 34 -5.75 -6.05 11.77
C THR A 34 -4.96 -6.46 10.53
N TRP A 35 -3.90 -5.70 10.22
CA TRP A 35 -3.04 -5.97 9.08
C TRP A 35 -1.62 -6.25 9.54
N VAL A 36 -1.10 -7.42 9.21
CA VAL A 36 0.28 -7.81 9.47
C VAL A 36 0.97 -8.12 8.15
N SER A 37 2.22 -7.68 7.97
CA SER A 37 2.98 -8.04 6.78
C SER A 37 4.46 -8.18 7.04
N LEU A 38 5.10 -8.99 6.18
CA LEU A 38 6.55 -9.03 5.98
C LEU A 38 6.84 -8.53 4.58
N ASN A 39 7.63 -7.47 4.48
CA ASN A 39 8.05 -6.86 3.22
C ASN A 39 9.57 -7.03 3.09
N THR A 40 10.04 -7.59 1.99
CA THR A 40 11.46 -7.86 1.81
C THR A 40 12.01 -7.18 0.56
N MET A 41 13.25 -6.72 0.66
CA MET A 41 14.06 -6.27 -0.46
C MET A 41 15.44 -6.90 -0.33
N THR A 42 15.86 -7.69 -1.32
CA THR A 42 17.18 -8.31 -1.36
C THR A 42 17.91 -7.87 -2.61
N LYS A 43 18.96 -7.06 -2.46
CA LYS A 43 19.83 -6.68 -3.57
C LYS A 43 20.77 -7.83 -3.92
N PHE A 44 20.86 -8.15 -5.22
CA PHE A 44 21.81 -9.13 -5.74
C PHE A 44 22.86 -8.53 -6.69
N SER A 45 22.69 -7.24 -7.05
CA SER A 45 23.72 -6.45 -7.74
C SER A 45 23.62 -4.98 -7.34
N ASP A 46 24.46 -4.11 -7.88
CA ASP A 46 24.49 -2.68 -7.57
C ASP A 46 23.15 -1.99 -7.91
N HIS A 47 22.49 -2.44 -8.98
CA HIS A 47 21.27 -1.82 -9.50
C HIS A 47 20.05 -2.74 -9.49
N TRP A 48 20.17 -4.00 -9.05
CA TRP A 48 19.08 -4.95 -9.12
C TRP A 48 18.80 -5.62 -7.78
N GLY A 49 17.52 -5.82 -7.50
CA GLY A 49 17.06 -6.55 -6.34
C GLY A 49 15.76 -7.30 -6.60
N ILE A 50 15.42 -8.17 -5.67
CA ILE A 50 14.15 -8.92 -5.62
C ILE A 50 13.36 -8.37 -4.45
N VAL A 51 12.07 -8.12 -4.67
CA VAL A 51 11.09 -7.85 -3.62
C VAL A 51 10.20 -9.07 -3.44
N ALA A 52 9.87 -9.38 -2.20
CA ALA A 52 8.86 -10.37 -1.86
C ALA A 52 8.11 -9.92 -0.60
N ASP A 53 6.78 -9.92 -0.67
CA ASP A 53 5.93 -9.47 0.44
C ASP A 53 4.87 -10.53 0.72
N PHE A 54 4.64 -10.77 2.00
CA PHE A 54 3.53 -11.57 2.48
C PHE A 54 2.68 -10.74 3.44
N HIS A 55 1.37 -10.76 3.24
CA HIS A 55 0.42 -10.04 4.09
C HIS A 55 -0.67 -10.97 4.58
N VAL A 56 -1.05 -10.76 5.83
CA VAL A 56 -2.25 -11.33 6.47
C VAL A 56 -3.13 -10.17 6.86
N ARG A 57 -4.39 -10.23 6.49
CA ARG A 57 -5.40 -9.26 6.89
C ARG A 57 -6.56 -9.97 7.52
N GLU A 58 -6.92 -9.50 8.70
CA GLU A 58 -7.98 -10.06 9.52
C GLU A 58 -9.06 -9.01 9.79
N ASN A 59 -10.29 -9.46 9.89
CA ASN A 59 -11.39 -8.67 10.42
C ASN A 59 -11.36 -8.75 11.94
N GLY A 60 -11.74 -7.66 12.60
CA GLY A 60 -11.64 -7.54 14.04
C GLY A 60 -10.19 -7.59 14.54
N PHE A 61 -10.00 -8.06 15.77
CA PHE A 61 -8.70 -8.39 16.34
C PHE A 61 -8.42 -9.88 16.15
N PHE A 62 -8.20 -10.32 14.89
CA PHE A 62 -8.02 -11.74 14.53
C PHE A 62 -9.26 -12.60 14.74
N GLU A 63 -10.46 -12.05 14.49
CA GLU A 63 -11.72 -12.77 14.63
C GLU A 63 -12.02 -13.64 13.42
N SER A 64 -11.74 -13.15 12.22
CA SER A 64 -11.92 -13.90 10.97
C SER A 64 -10.95 -13.43 9.91
N ASN A 65 -10.58 -14.32 9.00
CA ASN A 65 -9.71 -13.99 7.89
C ASN A 65 -10.42 -13.05 6.91
N ASN A 66 -9.68 -12.05 6.40
CA ASN A 66 -10.13 -11.19 5.30
C ASN A 66 -9.46 -11.61 4.00
N PHE A 67 -8.13 -11.67 3.98
CA PHE A 67 -7.38 -12.26 2.88
C PHE A 67 -5.90 -12.48 3.23
N TYR A 68 -5.29 -13.41 2.48
CA TYR A 68 -3.85 -13.57 2.35
C TYR A 68 -3.37 -12.98 1.04
N PHE A 69 -2.14 -12.48 1.04
CA PHE A 69 -1.55 -11.85 -0.13
C PHE A 69 -0.08 -12.19 -0.21
N LEU A 70 0.35 -12.68 -1.36
CA LEU A 70 1.75 -12.92 -1.69
C LEU A 70 2.11 -12.11 -2.92
N ARG A 71 3.23 -11.38 -2.86
CA ARG A 71 3.74 -10.60 -3.99
C ARG A 71 5.22 -10.82 -4.17
N GLY A 72 5.66 -10.95 -5.43
CA GLY A 72 7.06 -10.97 -5.82
C GLY A 72 7.32 -10.04 -6.99
N GLY A 73 8.59 -9.62 -7.14
CA GLY A 73 8.97 -8.77 -8.27
C GLY A 73 10.45 -8.49 -8.33
N ILE A 74 10.87 -7.92 -9.47
CA ILE A 74 12.23 -7.48 -9.72
C ILE A 74 12.26 -5.96 -9.66
N SER A 75 13.24 -5.42 -8.94
CA SER A 75 13.44 -3.98 -8.76
C SER A 75 14.74 -3.52 -9.41
N TYR A 76 14.66 -2.53 -10.28
CA TYR A 76 15.80 -1.78 -10.80
C TYR A 76 15.99 -0.52 -9.98
N ILE A 77 17.20 -0.33 -9.45
CA ILE A 77 17.56 0.73 -8.48
C ILE A 77 18.73 1.52 -9.06
N PRO A 78 18.49 2.49 -9.97
CA PRO A 78 19.56 3.24 -10.61
C PRO A 78 20.38 4.08 -9.63
N ASN A 79 19.79 4.50 -8.52
CA ASN A 79 20.44 5.28 -7.47
C ASN A 79 19.67 5.15 -6.15
N SER A 80 20.12 5.81 -5.09
CA SER A 80 19.47 5.79 -3.76
C SER A 80 18.09 6.46 -3.71
N THR A 81 17.76 7.29 -4.70
CA THR A 81 16.50 8.06 -4.74
C THR A 81 15.39 7.33 -5.47
N VAL A 82 15.71 6.59 -6.53
CA VAL A 82 14.73 6.01 -7.46
C VAL A 82 14.77 4.50 -7.41
N SER A 83 13.62 3.86 -7.38
CA SER A 83 13.47 2.44 -7.69
C SER A 83 12.26 2.20 -8.59
N LEU A 84 12.44 1.30 -9.56
CA LEU A 84 11.41 0.85 -10.49
C LEU A 84 11.21 -0.64 -10.27
N THR A 85 9.97 -1.07 -10.05
CA THR A 85 9.69 -2.48 -9.77
C THR A 85 8.57 -2.98 -10.67
N GLY A 86 8.74 -4.17 -11.23
CA GLY A 86 7.70 -4.91 -11.91
C GLY A 86 7.54 -6.29 -11.28
N GLY A 87 6.32 -6.80 -11.22
CA GLY A 87 6.10 -8.08 -10.60
C GLY A 87 4.67 -8.59 -10.65
N TYR A 88 4.45 -9.65 -9.92
CA TYR A 88 3.20 -10.37 -9.82
C TYR A 88 2.77 -10.51 -8.36
N ALA A 89 1.46 -10.55 -8.15
CA ALA A 89 0.88 -10.83 -6.85
C ALA A 89 -0.33 -11.76 -6.98
N HIS A 90 -0.52 -12.59 -5.95
CA HIS A 90 -1.67 -13.45 -5.79
C HIS A 90 -2.33 -13.17 -4.44
N MET A 91 -3.66 -13.19 -4.44
CA MET A 91 -4.47 -13.01 -3.24
C MET A 91 -5.48 -14.12 -3.12
N TRP A 92 -5.65 -14.60 -1.90
CA TRP A 92 -6.72 -15.49 -1.48
C TRP A 92 -7.71 -14.68 -0.66
N LEU A 93 -8.84 -14.32 -1.26
CA LEU A 93 -9.88 -13.50 -0.66
C LEU A 93 -10.84 -14.39 0.11
N ALA A 94 -10.98 -14.16 1.40
CA ALA A 94 -11.91 -14.93 2.22
C ALA A 94 -13.37 -14.69 1.79
N PRO A 95 -14.25 -15.67 1.97
CA PRO A 95 -15.65 -15.53 1.65
C PRO A 95 -16.30 -14.42 2.49
N THR A 96 -17.18 -13.63 1.85
CA THR A 96 -17.86 -12.49 2.47
C THR A 96 -19.31 -12.76 2.80
N LYS A 97 -19.86 -13.93 2.39
CA LYS A 97 -21.22 -14.33 2.65
C LYS A 97 -21.26 -15.38 3.75
N GLU A 98 -22.24 -15.31 4.62
CA GLU A 98 -22.47 -16.28 5.68
C GLU A 98 -22.67 -17.69 5.10
N GLY A 99 -22.02 -18.69 5.72
CA GLY A 99 -22.06 -20.08 5.29
C GLY A 99 -21.15 -20.44 4.12
N TRP A 100 -20.45 -19.45 3.52
CA TRP A 100 -19.46 -19.71 2.49
C TRP A 100 -18.10 -20.00 3.08
N SER A 101 -17.35 -20.90 2.42
CA SER A 101 -16.02 -21.35 2.86
C SER A 101 -14.93 -21.22 1.80
N THR A 102 -15.32 -21.08 0.53
CA THR A 102 -14.40 -21.06 -0.61
C THR A 102 -13.78 -19.67 -0.79
N TYR A 103 -12.44 -19.64 -0.86
CA TYR A 103 -11.69 -18.43 -1.17
C TYR A 103 -11.76 -18.12 -2.65
N ALA A 104 -11.91 -16.84 -2.98
CA ALA A 104 -11.78 -16.37 -4.35
C ALA A 104 -10.33 -15.97 -4.64
N ASP A 105 -9.83 -16.32 -5.81
CA ASP A 105 -8.49 -15.93 -6.24
C ASP A 105 -8.50 -14.57 -6.93
N GLU A 106 -7.45 -13.78 -6.67
CA GLU A 106 -7.17 -12.58 -7.43
C GLU A 106 -5.71 -12.54 -7.84
N ASN A 107 -5.47 -12.44 -9.14
CA ASN A 107 -4.15 -12.32 -9.75
C ASN A 107 -3.88 -10.88 -10.14
N ARG A 108 -2.64 -10.41 -9.94
CA ARG A 108 -2.22 -9.05 -10.30
C ARG A 108 -0.88 -9.05 -10.98
N ILE A 109 -0.76 -8.24 -12.03
CA ILE A 109 0.52 -7.74 -12.53
C ILE A 109 0.65 -6.31 -12.05
N TYR A 110 1.84 -5.88 -11.63
CA TYR A 110 2.03 -4.51 -11.17
C TYR A 110 3.34 -3.90 -11.68
N GLN A 111 3.29 -2.59 -11.85
CA GLN A 111 4.45 -1.73 -12.10
C GLN A 111 4.48 -0.63 -11.05
N GLN A 112 5.66 -0.30 -10.56
CA GLN A 112 5.85 0.67 -9.51
C GLN A 112 7.06 1.55 -9.76
N ALA A 113 6.91 2.84 -9.54
CA ALA A 113 7.99 3.78 -9.36
C ALA A 113 7.96 4.33 -7.94
N GLN A 114 9.11 4.36 -7.27
CA GLN A 114 9.26 4.91 -5.93
C GLN A 114 10.40 5.92 -5.90
N LEU A 115 10.14 7.05 -5.22
CA LEU A 115 11.10 8.10 -4.94
C LEU A 115 11.31 8.20 -3.44
N ASN A 116 12.58 8.18 -3.00
CA ASN A 116 12.99 8.42 -1.62
C ASN A 116 13.78 9.73 -1.59
N THR A 117 13.23 10.73 -0.92
CA THR A 117 13.81 12.07 -0.82
C THR A 117 13.85 12.54 0.62
N LYS A 118 14.56 13.64 0.88
CA LYS A 118 14.60 14.27 2.22
C LYS A 118 14.41 15.77 2.09
N VAL A 119 13.68 16.37 3.06
CA VAL A 119 13.58 17.80 3.27
C VAL A 119 13.98 18.09 4.71
N GLY A 120 15.16 18.66 4.90
CA GLY A 120 15.77 18.77 6.22
C GLY A 120 16.02 17.39 6.84
N LYS A 121 15.40 17.12 7.99
CA LYS A 121 15.48 15.82 8.68
C LYS A 121 14.34 14.86 8.32
N VAL A 122 13.32 15.33 7.58
CA VAL A 122 12.15 14.54 7.23
C VAL A 122 12.43 13.71 5.98
N GLY A 123 12.35 12.39 6.10
CA GLY A 123 12.37 11.47 4.96
C GLY A 123 11.01 11.46 4.27
N ILE A 124 10.98 11.49 2.94
CA ILE A 124 9.75 11.47 2.14
C ILE A 124 9.83 10.31 1.16
N VAL A 125 8.82 9.45 1.21
CA VAL A 125 8.62 8.37 0.23
C VAL A 125 7.40 8.71 -0.61
N GLN A 126 7.59 8.74 -1.93
CA GLN A 126 6.50 8.84 -2.89
C GLN A 126 6.49 7.57 -3.74
N ARG A 127 5.32 6.99 -3.97
CA ARG A 127 5.18 5.78 -4.75
C ARG A 127 3.98 5.86 -5.67
N LEU A 128 4.24 5.70 -6.95
CA LEU A 128 3.21 5.48 -7.96
C LEU A 128 3.22 3.99 -8.32
N ARG A 129 2.04 3.35 -8.30
CA ARG A 129 1.89 1.95 -8.69
C ARG A 129 0.67 1.79 -9.57
N ASN A 130 0.82 1.04 -10.64
CA ASN A 130 -0.27 0.52 -11.43
C ASN A 130 -0.43 -0.98 -11.19
N GLU A 131 -1.67 -1.48 -11.12
CA GLU A 131 -2.01 -2.89 -10.88
C GLU A 131 -3.13 -3.30 -11.84
N GLN A 132 -2.83 -4.24 -12.75
CA GLN A 132 -3.84 -4.97 -13.52
C GLN A 132 -4.32 -6.14 -12.66
N ARG A 133 -5.62 -6.21 -12.39
CA ARG A 133 -6.23 -7.14 -11.44
C ARG A 133 -7.25 -8.02 -12.14
N TRP A 134 -7.13 -9.33 -11.96
CA TRP A 134 -8.08 -10.34 -12.41
C TRP A 134 -8.57 -11.08 -11.18
N GLN A 135 -9.81 -10.80 -10.78
CA GLN A 135 -10.46 -11.39 -9.61
C GLN A 135 -11.54 -12.35 -10.05
N GLU A 136 -11.58 -13.55 -9.48
CA GLU A 136 -12.63 -14.51 -9.68
C GLU A 136 -13.98 -14.00 -9.20
N LYS A 137 -15.03 -14.26 -9.98
CA LYS A 137 -16.41 -14.08 -9.55
C LYS A 137 -16.90 -15.35 -8.88
N MET A 138 -17.60 -15.19 -7.76
CA MET A 138 -18.10 -16.29 -6.95
C MET A 138 -19.64 -16.34 -6.98
N ALA A 139 -20.19 -17.54 -7.12
CA ALA A 139 -21.60 -17.81 -6.98
C ALA A 139 -21.80 -19.16 -6.27
N ASN A 140 -22.74 -19.22 -5.30
CA ASN A 140 -23.06 -20.44 -4.56
C ASN A 140 -21.84 -21.13 -3.91
N ASP A 141 -20.91 -20.34 -3.35
CA ASP A 141 -19.65 -20.79 -2.73
C ASP A 141 -18.66 -21.47 -3.70
N GLU A 142 -18.79 -21.21 -5.02
CA GLU A 142 -17.91 -21.75 -6.04
C GLU A 142 -17.47 -20.67 -7.04
N PRO A 143 -16.26 -20.79 -7.67
CA PRO A 143 -15.85 -19.94 -8.76
C PRO A 143 -16.76 -20.13 -9.97
N THR A 144 -17.18 -19.05 -10.62
CA THR A 144 -18.04 -19.09 -11.81
C THR A 144 -17.24 -19.33 -13.10
N GLY A 145 -15.92 -19.27 -13.04
CA GLY A 145 -15.05 -19.26 -14.23
C GLY A 145 -14.95 -17.89 -14.91
N GLU A 146 -15.72 -16.90 -14.45
CA GLU A 146 -15.62 -15.53 -14.94
C GLU A 146 -14.65 -14.70 -14.09
N LEU A 147 -13.92 -13.79 -14.75
CA LEU A 147 -13.01 -12.89 -14.10
C LEU A 147 -13.52 -11.44 -14.19
N ARG A 148 -13.42 -10.72 -13.08
CA ARG A 148 -13.53 -9.26 -13.07
C ARG A 148 -12.17 -8.66 -13.32
N PHE A 149 -12.04 -7.88 -14.40
CA PHE A 149 -10.83 -7.11 -14.67
C PHE A 149 -10.98 -5.67 -14.18
N THR A 150 -9.96 -5.18 -13.44
CA THR A 150 -9.80 -3.76 -13.12
C THR A 150 -8.35 -3.35 -13.24
N ASP A 151 -8.12 -2.17 -13.78
CA ASP A 151 -6.84 -1.47 -13.74
C ASP A 151 -6.86 -0.46 -12.61
N ARG A 152 -5.85 -0.46 -11.72
CA ARG A 152 -5.82 0.37 -10.51
C ARG A 152 -4.53 1.15 -10.40
N VAL A 153 -4.66 2.47 -10.33
CA VAL A 153 -3.55 3.38 -10.06
C VAL A 153 -3.55 3.78 -8.59
N ARG A 154 -2.37 3.78 -7.97
CA ARG A 154 -2.17 4.10 -6.56
C ARG A 154 -1.07 5.13 -6.41
N TYR A 155 -1.31 6.15 -5.63
CA TYR A 155 -0.29 7.12 -5.24
C TYR A 155 -0.19 7.20 -3.72
N LEU A 156 1.02 6.98 -3.21
CA LEU A 156 1.37 7.10 -1.80
C LEU A 156 2.31 8.28 -1.60
N ALA A 157 2.04 9.08 -0.58
CA ALA A 157 2.98 10.01 0.04
C ALA A 157 3.17 9.62 1.51
N SER A 158 4.41 9.40 1.95
CA SER A 158 4.74 9.01 3.33
C SER A 158 5.87 9.88 3.86
N PHE A 159 5.72 10.35 5.09
CA PHE A 159 6.65 11.22 5.79
C PHE A 159 7.19 10.49 7.01
N ASN A 160 8.52 10.36 7.08
CA ASN A 160 9.23 9.80 8.23
C ASN A 160 9.86 10.96 8.99
N ILE A 161 9.34 11.27 10.17
CA ILE A 161 9.63 12.47 10.93
C ILE A 161 10.40 12.10 12.20
N PRO A 162 11.69 12.47 12.33
CA PRO A 162 12.42 12.26 13.57
C PRO A 162 11.91 13.23 14.64
N ILE A 163 11.15 12.70 15.59
CA ILE A 163 10.61 13.48 16.73
C ILE A 163 11.54 13.48 17.94
N PHE A 164 12.57 12.64 17.94
CA PHE A 164 13.58 12.55 18.99
C PHE A 164 14.96 12.92 18.46
N THR A 165 15.82 13.40 19.37
CA THR A 165 17.21 13.74 19.04
C THR A 165 18.09 12.49 18.86
N ASN A 166 17.77 11.43 19.61
CA ASN A 166 18.49 10.17 19.53
C ASN A 166 18.00 9.36 18.29
N LYS A 167 18.91 9.06 17.39
CA LYS A 167 18.65 8.33 16.14
C LYS A 167 18.17 6.88 16.34
N ASN A 168 18.38 6.29 17.50
CA ASN A 168 17.92 4.94 17.83
C ASN A 168 16.45 4.90 18.28
N TRP A 169 15.82 6.05 18.40
CA TRP A 169 14.41 6.16 18.78
C TRP A 169 13.51 6.12 17.55
N PRO A 170 12.22 5.73 17.73
CA PRO A 170 11.29 5.62 16.62
C PRO A 170 11.10 6.94 15.87
N LEU A 171 10.85 6.83 14.57
CA LEU A 171 10.34 7.92 13.75
C LEU A 171 8.81 7.94 13.83
N LEU A 172 8.22 9.14 13.81
CA LEU A 172 6.80 9.27 13.53
C LEU A 172 6.60 9.08 12.01
N VAL A 173 5.63 8.25 11.63
CA VAL A 173 5.24 8.05 10.23
C VAL A 173 3.83 8.56 10.03
N VAL A 174 3.65 9.43 9.05
CA VAL A 174 2.35 9.86 8.56
C VAL A 174 2.31 9.59 7.06
N SER A 175 1.30 8.89 6.58
CA SER A 175 1.18 8.64 5.15
C SER A 175 -0.26 8.66 4.68
N ASP A 176 -0.44 9.05 3.42
CA ASP A 176 -1.71 8.96 2.72
C ASP A 176 -1.51 8.22 1.39
N GLU A 177 -2.40 7.29 1.09
CA GLU A 177 -2.42 6.56 -0.17
C GLU A 177 -3.82 6.62 -0.78
N ILE A 178 -3.90 7.21 -1.97
CA ILE A 178 -5.13 7.20 -2.77
C ILE A 178 -5.06 6.13 -3.85
N LEU A 179 -6.17 5.43 -4.06
CA LEU A 179 -6.34 4.38 -5.05
C LEU A 179 -7.54 4.74 -5.93
N ILE A 180 -7.32 4.73 -7.22
CA ILE A 180 -8.37 4.91 -8.24
C ILE A 180 -8.35 3.70 -9.17
N GLN A 181 -9.51 3.31 -9.67
CA GLN A 181 -9.68 2.11 -10.50
C GLN A 181 -10.47 2.39 -11.76
N PHE A 182 -10.21 1.60 -12.80
CA PHE A 182 -10.84 1.66 -14.09
C PHE A 182 -11.21 0.24 -14.52
N GLY A 183 -12.30 0.08 -15.24
CA GLY A 183 -12.76 -1.22 -15.73
C GLY A 183 -14.22 -1.16 -16.13
N GLN A 184 -14.69 -2.15 -16.90
CA GLN A 184 -16.07 -2.19 -17.39
C GLN A 184 -17.11 -2.32 -16.27
N GLU A 185 -16.73 -2.93 -15.15
CA GLU A 185 -17.57 -3.15 -13.99
C GLU A 185 -17.39 -2.09 -12.88
N VAL A 186 -16.63 -1.03 -13.15
CA VAL A 186 -16.50 0.10 -12.22
C VAL A 186 -17.72 0.99 -12.39
N VAL A 187 -18.51 1.15 -11.30
CA VAL A 187 -19.76 1.90 -11.29
C VAL A 187 -19.64 3.15 -10.43
N TYR A 188 -20.44 4.16 -10.73
CA TYR A 188 -20.58 5.47 -10.08
C TYR A 188 -19.36 6.38 -10.23
N ASN A 189 -18.16 5.94 -9.85
CA ASN A 189 -16.93 6.73 -9.96
C ASN A 189 -15.69 5.84 -9.92
N THR A 190 -14.53 6.43 -10.19
CA THR A 190 -13.23 5.72 -10.25
C THR A 190 -12.55 5.60 -8.88
N PHE A 191 -13.12 6.13 -7.81
CA PHE A 191 -12.55 5.99 -6.48
C PHE A 191 -12.59 4.53 -6.03
N ASP A 192 -11.46 4.00 -5.55
CA ASP A 192 -11.39 2.66 -4.95
C ASP A 192 -11.18 2.77 -3.44
N GLN A 193 -10.09 3.40 -3.02
CA GLN A 193 -9.76 3.53 -1.60
C GLN A 193 -8.95 4.80 -1.32
N ASN A 194 -9.04 5.25 -0.06
CA ASN A 194 -8.05 6.13 0.57
C ASN A 194 -7.57 5.48 1.87
N ARG A 195 -6.26 5.59 2.15
CA ARG A 195 -5.61 4.99 3.32
C ARG A 195 -4.75 6.03 4.03
N LEU A 196 -5.24 6.54 5.13
CA LEU A 196 -4.51 7.46 5.99
C LEU A 196 -3.89 6.69 7.15
N PHE A 197 -2.55 6.73 7.29
CA PHE A 197 -1.81 6.06 8.35
C PHE A 197 -1.05 7.05 9.23
N ILE A 198 -1.08 6.79 10.54
CA ILE A 198 -0.22 7.42 11.53
C ILE A 198 0.33 6.35 12.47
N GLY A 199 1.63 6.36 12.69
CA GLY A 199 2.29 5.37 13.54
C GLY A 199 3.75 5.68 13.79
N ILE A 200 4.45 4.70 14.33
CA ILE A 200 5.89 4.77 14.55
C ILE A 200 6.61 3.78 13.64
N LYS A 201 7.81 4.15 13.22
CA LYS A 201 8.75 3.25 12.57
C LYS A 201 9.98 3.09 13.45
N GLN A 202 10.37 1.84 13.71
CA GLN A 202 11.54 1.51 14.53
C GLN A 202 12.48 0.58 13.76
N ASN A 203 13.77 0.94 13.75
CA ASN A 203 14.84 0.05 13.32
C ASN A 203 15.19 -0.91 14.45
N ILE A 204 15.10 -2.22 14.19
CA ILE A 204 15.53 -3.27 15.14
C ILE A 204 17.05 -3.46 15.02
N ASN A 205 17.53 -3.50 13.77
CA ASN A 205 18.94 -3.61 13.41
C ASN A 205 19.14 -3.10 11.97
N PRO A 206 20.38 -3.08 11.41
CA PRO A 206 20.61 -2.58 10.05
C PRO A 206 19.83 -3.25 8.91
N LYS A 207 19.23 -4.42 9.15
CA LYS A 207 18.44 -5.15 8.14
C LYS A 207 16.95 -5.13 8.42
N TRP A 208 16.55 -5.06 9.69
CA TRP A 208 15.19 -5.19 10.12
C TRP A 208 14.63 -3.91 10.69
N SER A 209 13.45 -3.53 10.23
CA SER A 209 12.64 -2.49 10.84
C SER A 209 11.17 -2.90 10.84
N PHE A 210 10.35 -2.19 11.63
CA PHE A 210 8.90 -2.34 11.58
C PHE A 210 8.23 -0.98 11.67
N ASP A 211 7.00 -0.90 11.18
CA ASP A 211 6.07 0.16 11.54
C ASP A 211 4.84 -0.42 12.25
N LEU A 212 4.35 0.31 13.24
CA LEU A 212 3.15 0.01 14.01
C LEU A 212 2.33 1.26 14.18
N GLY A 213 1.03 1.17 13.89
CA GLY A 213 0.15 2.32 14.08
C GLY A 213 -1.28 2.07 13.65
N TYR A 214 -2.03 3.16 13.64
CA TYR A 214 -3.41 3.21 13.21
C TYR A 214 -3.50 3.62 11.73
N MET A 215 -4.36 2.94 10.99
CA MET A 215 -4.68 3.29 9.62
C MET A 215 -6.21 3.35 9.44
N ASN A 216 -6.70 4.45 8.90
CA ASN A 216 -8.05 4.53 8.39
C ASN A 216 -8.06 4.12 6.92
N VAL A 217 -8.87 3.12 6.57
CA VAL A 217 -9.06 2.69 5.18
C VAL A 217 -10.50 2.94 4.80
N TYR A 218 -10.71 3.94 3.96
CA TYR A 218 -12.00 4.25 3.38
C TYR A 218 -12.08 3.64 1.99
N GLN A 219 -12.98 2.68 1.79
CA GLN A 219 -13.05 1.83 0.60
C GLN A 219 -14.46 1.81 0.00
N GLN A 220 -14.56 2.00 -1.32
CA GLN A 220 -15.79 1.80 -2.06
C GLN A 220 -16.03 0.30 -2.31
N LYS A 221 -17.29 -0.13 -2.13
CA LYS A 221 -17.72 -1.48 -2.52
C LYS A 221 -18.12 -1.54 -3.99
N TYR A 222 -18.22 -2.74 -4.52
CA TYR A 222 -18.61 -2.96 -5.92
C TYR A 222 -20.00 -2.44 -6.27
N SER A 223 -20.89 -2.25 -5.29
CA SER A 223 -22.19 -1.60 -5.49
C SER A 223 -22.06 -0.13 -5.89
N GLY A 224 -20.90 0.51 -5.61
CA GLY A 224 -20.58 1.89 -5.95
C GLY A 224 -21.12 2.92 -4.96
N TYR A 225 -22.24 2.69 -4.29
CA TYR A 225 -22.81 3.61 -3.29
C TYR A 225 -22.52 3.20 -1.84
N GLN A 226 -22.07 1.98 -1.61
CA GLN A 226 -21.68 1.48 -0.30
C GLN A 226 -20.17 1.61 -0.10
N TYR A 227 -19.78 1.95 1.13
CA TYR A 227 -18.41 2.14 1.53
C TYR A 227 -18.15 1.44 2.86
N ASP A 228 -16.91 0.94 3.04
CA ASP A 228 -16.41 0.52 4.33
C ASP A 228 -15.41 1.54 4.83
N MET A 229 -15.54 1.92 6.11
CA MET A 229 -14.54 2.64 6.86
C MET A 229 -13.89 1.66 7.84
N ASN A 230 -12.69 1.20 7.49
CA ASN A 230 -11.97 0.20 8.27
C ASN A 230 -10.97 0.91 9.20
N HIS A 231 -11.20 0.78 10.50
CA HIS A 231 -10.28 1.19 11.56
C HIS A 231 -9.24 0.08 11.75
N THR A 232 -8.04 0.30 11.23
CA THR A 232 -7.05 -0.77 11.08
C THR A 232 -5.87 -0.58 12.00
N ILE A 233 -5.52 -1.60 12.78
CA ILE A 233 -4.20 -1.73 13.41
C ILE A 233 -3.26 -2.33 12.38
N ARG A 234 -2.15 -1.63 12.09
CA ARG A 234 -1.17 -2.05 11.11
C ARG A 234 0.16 -2.33 11.78
N LEU A 235 0.71 -3.54 11.55
CA LEU A 235 2.05 -3.95 11.96
C LEU A 235 2.79 -4.53 10.76
N PHE A 236 3.75 -3.79 10.21
CA PHE A 236 4.51 -4.17 9.02
C PHE A 236 5.98 -4.31 9.36
N PHE A 237 6.54 -5.46 9.04
CA PHE A 237 7.98 -5.73 9.14
C PHE A 237 8.64 -5.52 7.78
N TYR A 238 9.87 -5.03 7.81
CA TYR A 238 10.70 -4.81 6.63
C TYR A 238 12.06 -5.48 6.82
N LEU A 239 12.46 -6.28 5.83
CA LEU A 239 13.78 -6.88 5.76
C LEU A 239 14.50 -6.36 4.51
N ASN A 240 15.60 -5.63 4.71
CA ASN A 240 16.48 -5.17 3.65
C ASN A 240 17.80 -5.93 3.73
N SER A 241 18.19 -6.59 2.66
CA SER A 241 19.42 -7.38 2.60
C SER A 241 20.17 -7.20 1.27
N ALA A 242 21.43 -7.64 1.26
CA ALA A 242 22.23 -7.75 0.05
C ALA A 242 22.97 -9.10 0.06
N ILE A 243 23.01 -9.77 -1.08
CA ILE A 243 23.66 -11.09 -1.23
C ILE A 243 25.17 -10.97 -1.29
N LYS A 244 25.71 -9.84 -1.84
CA LYS A 244 27.17 -9.61 -1.98
C LYS A 244 27.64 -8.54 -1.00
N HIS A 245 28.82 -8.75 -0.39
CA HIS A 245 29.45 -7.82 0.56
C HIS A 245 29.72 -6.40 -0.01
N ASN A 246 29.87 -6.26 -1.33
CA ASN A 246 30.22 -5.00 -2.00
C ASN A 246 29.02 -4.31 -2.68
N VAL A 247 27.81 -4.81 -2.53
CA VAL A 247 26.63 -4.15 -3.08
C VAL A 247 26.20 -3.05 -2.12
N PRO A 248 26.13 -1.78 -2.54
CA PRO A 248 25.58 -0.72 -1.71
C PRO A 248 24.20 -1.12 -1.22
N LYS A 249 23.92 -0.93 0.07
CA LYS A 249 22.58 -1.18 0.62
C LYS A 249 21.58 -0.42 -0.22
N GLY A 250 20.51 -1.08 -0.66
CA GLY A 250 19.44 -0.44 -1.43
C GLY A 250 18.90 0.77 -0.72
N PRO A 251 18.05 1.60 -1.38
CA PRO A 251 17.39 2.69 -0.72
C PRO A 251 16.68 2.09 0.48
N VAL A 252 17.28 2.30 1.64
CA VAL A 252 16.67 1.97 2.92
C VAL A 252 15.33 2.67 2.89
N ASN A 253 14.25 1.95 3.11
CA ASN A 253 12.97 2.56 3.36
C ASN A 253 13.23 3.65 4.39
N SER A 254 13.33 4.89 3.91
CA SER A 254 13.81 6.12 4.52
C SER A 254 13.75 6.12 6.06
N GLY A 255 14.84 5.79 6.70
CA GLY A 255 14.99 5.79 8.14
C GLY A 255 16.44 5.85 8.58
N ASP A 256 17.40 5.56 7.71
CA ASP A 256 18.81 5.49 8.08
C ASP A 256 19.58 6.65 7.43
N GLU A 257 19.85 7.61 8.21
CA GLU A 257 20.97 8.51 8.56
C GLU A 257 20.48 9.70 9.36
#